data_87954ea4507c96bc70aa1c18362e404e
#
_entry.id   87954ea4507c96bc70aa1c18362e404e
#
_cell.length_a   1.000
_cell.length_b   1.000
_cell.length_c   1.000
_cell.angle_alpha   90.00
_cell.angle_beta   90.00
_cell.angle_gamma   90.00
#
_symmetry.space_group_name_H-M   'P 1'
#
loop_
_entity.id
_entity.type
_entity.pdbx_description
1 polymer ?
#
loop_
_entity_poly.entity_id
_entity_poly.type
_entity_poly.pdbx_seq_one_letter_code
_entity_poly.pdbx_strand_id
1 'polypeptide(L)'
;MEKLASAVSADIAGELALASADSASAALYCMQTFIDSNYSAALARSFEQRVQAATTSAQMLDADSASPDILALIGEHQWALGGVGVIIAAQITRRIMTSVAQRISQRVAGRLAGRVLGRVGATVIPLAGWIIGAGMIAYDLYDSRDGALPQIQASMKSAEIAAGIRSEVVASIRPELQTETPELARAVANDLFAEWRTVKRTIRQVLDLAAEDAAFAELLASLQSQEQLAKLVQLVGIVSAGEGRAALDAAVADGSLRQVIDLPDAAVTIVRDTGSLQAALAWGAAVGSRLTEVVALELHKHLTPDAVDRTQLDALLALKDKTAVARLVILPTAASAELLKIADANLVALANQLTPDELAWLAGELPALSTAQRNQLIARIISQPGVIEPLRRLGSVEQLASAASLDDAITFLIGPNSGLDYLADGAAVLTGAATPQLFWAKYGLGPTAGGVAGVLLILLVALRIVWGFGVWLVQPLGLLRRKDREK
;
A
#
# COMPACT_ATOMS: atom_id res chain seq x y z
N MET A 1 48.15 -2.44 26.09
CA MET A 1 48.33 -3.62 25.24
C MET A 1 47.00 -3.96 24.55
N GLU A 2 45.91 -4.06 25.26
CA GLU A 2 44.58 -4.33 24.70
C GLU A 2 44.16 -3.32 23.64
N LYS A 3 44.35 -2.01 23.91
CA LYS A 3 44.08 -0.93 22.94
C LYS A 3 44.94 -1.00 21.67
N LEU A 4 46.20 -1.44 21.78
CA LEU A 4 47.08 -1.59 20.62
C LEU A 4 46.66 -2.82 19.78
N ALA A 5 46.36 -3.91 20.42
CA ALA A 5 45.85 -5.12 19.76
C ALA A 5 44.54 -4.86 19.05
N SER A 6 43.63 -4.09 19.68
CA SER A 6 42.37 -3.68 19.14
C SER A 6 42.56 -2.76 17.88
N ALA A 7 43.43 -1.75 17.95
CA ALA A 7 43.70 -0.85 16.85
C ALA A 7 44.32 -1.59 15.63
N VAL A 8 45.30 -2.46 15.84
CA VAL A 8 45.91 -3.27 14.78
C VAL A 8 44.90 -4.26 14.18
N SER A 9 44.03 -4.84 15.01
CA SER A 9 42.99 -5.73 14.53
C SER A 9 41.97 -4.99 13.68
N ALA A 10 41.59 -3.75 14.05
CA ALA A 10 40.67 -2.93 13.29
C ALA A 10 41.24 -2.51 11.91
N ASP A 11 42.53 -2.15 11.87
CA ASP A 11 43.24 -1.78 10.63
C ASP A 11 43.30 -2.97 9.64
N ILE A 12 43.70 -4.15 10.14
CA ILE A 12 43.74 -5.37 9.31
C ILE A 12 42.34 -5.79 8.86
N ALA A 13 41.34 -5.68 9.71
CA ALA A 13 39.99 -6.00 9.38
C ALA A 13 39.45 -5.06 8.29
N GLY A 14 39.80 -3.77 8.35
CA GLY A 14 39.47 -2.78 7.34
C GLY A 14 40.06 -3.12 5.95
N GLU A 15 41.35 -3.38 5.89
CA GLU A 15 42.03 -3.76 4.63
C GLU A 15 41.49 -5.08 4.04
N LEU A 16 41.21 -6.05 4.92
CA LEU A 16 40.63 -7.32 4.48
C LEU A 16 39.20 -7.18 4.00
N ALA A 17 38.42 -6.32 4.64
CA ALA A 17 37.06 -6.01 4.23
C ALA A 17 37.06 -5.36 2.84
N LEU A 18 37.95 -4.41 2.55
CA LEU A 18 38.10 -3.78 1.25
C LEU A 18 38.49 -4.80 0.16
N ALA A 19 39.51 -5.62 0.41
CA ALA A 19 39.96 -6.65 -0.54
C ALA A 19 38.88 -7.70 -0.82
N SER A 20 38.10 -8.04 0.18
CA SER A 20 37.01 -9.01 0.07
C SER A 20 35.80 -8.43 -0.65
N ALA A 21 35.50 -7.15 -0.45
CA ALA A 21 34.46 -6.43 -1.14
C ALA A 21 34.78 -6.30 -2.65
N ASP A 22 36.04 -6.03 -2.96
CA ASP A 22 36.54 -5.96 -4.35
C ASP A 22 36.38 -7.32 -5.06
N SER A 23 36.77 -8.39 -4.38
CA SER A 23 36.63 -9.76 -4.89
C SER A 23 35.17 -10.17 -5.07
N ALA A 24 34.30 -9.78 -4.17
CA ALA A 24 32.86 -10.05 -4.24
C ALA A 24 32.18 -9.25 -5.36
N SER A 25 32.58 -7.99 -5.54
CA SER A 25 32.09 -7.13 -6.62
C SER A 25 32.52 -7.71 -7.99
N ALA A 26 33.74 -8.19 -8.11
CA ALA A 26 34.21 -8.87 -9.32
C ALA A 26 33.42 -10.16 -9.59
N ALA A 27 33.17 -10.98 -8.58
CA ALA A 27 32.38 -12.21 -8.71
C ALA A 27 30.93 -11.92 -9.10
N LEU A 28 30.32 -10.89 -8.52
CA LEU A 28 28.97 -10.44 -8.87
C LEU A 28 28.91 -9.97 -10.33
N TYR A 29 29.87 -9.14 -10.75
CA TYR A 29 29.97 -8.68 -12.13
C TYR A 29 30.09 -9.83 -13.11
N CYS A 30 30.94 -10.82 -12.82
CA CYS A 30 31.07 -12.03 -13.65
C CYS A 30 29.76 -12.81 -13.74
N MET A 31 29.03 -12.96 -12.62
CA MET A 31 27.72 -13.62 -12.62
C MET A 31 26.66 -12.81 -13.39
N GLN A 32 26.62 -11.51 -13.23
CA GLN A 32 25.72 -10.64 -13.99
C GLN A 32 25.99 -10.75 -15.50
N THR A 33 27.26 -10.67 -15.92
CA THR A 33 27.65 -10.80 -17.33
C THR A 33 27.28 -12.18 -17.89
N PHE A 34 27.48 -13.25 -17.11
CA PHE A 34 27.05 -14.59 -17.48
C PHE A 34 25.53 -14.70 -17.64
N ILE A 35 24.77 -14.14 -16.71
CA ILE A 35 23.29 -14.18 -16.75
C ILE A 35 22.77 -13.34 -17.92
N ASP A 36 23.32 -12.16 -18.14
CA ASP A 36 22.97 -11.28 -19.26
C ASP A 36 23.18 -11.95 -20.60
N SER A 37 24.37 -12.55 -20.80
CA SER A 37 24.74 -13.19 -22.07
C SER A 37 24.02 -14.51 -22.35
N ASN A 38 23.58 -15.24 -21.32
CA ASN A 38 22.95 -16.55 -21.50
C ASN A 38 21.41 -16.54 -21.34
N TYR A 39 20.85 -15.48 -20.78
CA TYR A 39 19.40 -15.38 -20.51
C TYR A 39 18.83 -14.03 -20.94
N SER A 40 18.98 -12.98 -20.11
CA SER A 40 18.52 -11.62 -20.42
C SER A 40 19.10 -10.57 -19.46
N ALA A 41 19.16 -9.32 -19.92
CA ALA A 41 19.53 -8.16 -19.11
C ALA A 41 18.56 -7.97 -17.92
N ALA A 42 17.28 -8.24 -18.13
CA ALA A 42 16.27 -8.16 -17.06
C ALA A 42 16.54 -9.15 -15.92
N LEU A 43 16.98 -10.35 -16.26
CA LEU A 43 17.32 -11.38 -15.28
C LEU A 43 18.60 -11.05 -14.51
N ALA A 44 19.60 -10.50 -15.19
CA ALA A 44 20.83 -10.02 -14.55
C ALA A 44 20.53 -8.92 -13.53
N ARG A 45 19.66 -7.96 -13.87
CA ARG A 45 19.20 -6.91 -12.93
C ARG A 45 18.37 -7.46 -11.78
N SER A 46 17.51 -8.44 -12.05
CA SER A 46 16.73 -9.11 -10.99
C SER A 46 17.63 -9.83 -9.97
N PHE A 47 18.68 -10.47 -10.47
CA PHE A 47 19.68 -11.10 -9.61
C PHE A 47 20.41 -10.06 -8.75
N GLU A 48 20.88 -8.96 -9.38
CA GLU A 48 21.55 -7.87 -8.68
C GLU A 48 20.69 -7.29 -7.55
N GLN A 49 19.44 -6.95 -7.83
CA GLN A 49 18.53 -6.38 -6.81
C GLN A 49 18.23 -7.37 -5.70
N ARG A 50 18.13 -8.66 -6.01
CA ARG A 50 17.95 -9.67 -4.98
C ARG A 50 19.16 -9.76 -4.06
N VAL A 51 20.34 -9.74 -4.62
CA VAL A 51 21.57 -9.69 -3.82
C VAL A 51 21.59 -8.40 -2.97
N GLN A 52 21.24 -7.24 -3.51
CA GLN A 52 21.12 -5.98 -2.78
C GLN A 52 20.08 -6.07 -1.64
N ALA A 53 18.90 -6.63 -1.88
CA ALA A 53 17.87 -6.79 -0.86
C ALA A 53 18.26 -7.74 0.27
N ALA A 54 18.87 -8.89 -0.05
CA ALA A 54 19.41 -9.81 0.94
C ALA A 54 20.44 -9.14 1.85
N THR A 55 21.17 -8.22 1.28
CA THR A 55 22.21 -7.44 1.89
C THR A 55 21.64 -6.36 2.84
N THR A 56 20.66 -5.61 2.44
CA THR A 56 19.99 -4.60 3.28
C THR A 56 19.32 -5.26 4.47
N SER A 57 18.72 -6.42 4.27
CA SER A 57 18.10 -7.19 5.37
C SER A 57 19.13 -7.67 6.41
N ALA A 58 20.31 -8.08 5.95
CA ALA A 58 21.40 -8.49 6.84
C ALA A 58 21.97 -7.29 7.64
N GLN A 59 22.06 -6.11 7.03
CA GLN A 59 22.49 -4.87 7.72
C GLN A 59 21.53 -4.44 8.83
N MET A 60 20.21 -4.55 8.61
CA MET A 60 19.20 -4.18 9.62
C MET A 60 19.23 -5.11 10.83
N LEU A 61 19.60 -6.38 10.65
CA LEU A 61 19.67 -7.36 11.74
C LEU A 61 20.95 -7.22 12.58
N ASP A 62 22.01 -6.61 12.07
CA ASP A 62 23.34 -6.58 12.67
C ASP A 62 23.82 -5.19 13.14
N ALA A 63 23.02 -4.13 12.96
CA ALA A 63 23.41 -2.77 13.36
C ALA A 63 23.73 -2.63 14.84
N ASP A 64 23.14 -3.47 15.69
CA ASP A 64 23.39 -3.47 17.15
C ASP A 64 24.71 -4.15 17.55
N SER A 65 25.41 -4.83 16.64
CA SER A 65 26.57 -5.69 16.97
C SER A 65 27.88 -5.25 16.31
N ALA A 66 27.88 -4.30 15.39
CA ALA A 66 29.09 -3.81 14.71
C ALA A 66 29.72 -2.63 15.47
N SER A 67 31.06 -2.58 15.56
CA SER A 67 31.72 -1.43 16.15
C SER A 67 31.52 -0.18 15.26
N PRO A 68 31.29 1.01 15.85
CA PRO A 68 31.04 2.26 15.11
C PRO A 68 32.11 2.58 14.06
N ASP A 69 33.36 2.22 14.31
CA ASP A 69 34.50 2.50 13.43
C ASP A 69 34.45 1.71 12.11
N ILE A 70 33.91 0.49 12.14
CA ILE A 70 33.77 -0.35 10.93
C ILE A 70 32.63 0.15 10.07
N LEU A 71 31.51 0.56 10.67
CA LEU A 71 30.39 1.16 9.96
C LEU A 71 30.78 2.48 9.29
N ALA A 72 31.65 3.28 9.94
CA ALA A 72 32.17 4.51 9.36
C ALA A 72 33.08 4.23 8.15
N LEU A 73 33.98 3.26 8.25
CA LEU A 73 34.89 2.86 7.18
C LEU A 73 34.11 2.32 5.96
N ILE A 74 33.09 1.50 6.19
CA ILE A 74 32.19 1.00 5.15
C ILE A 74 31.42 2.17 4.51
N GLY A 75 30.94 3.13 5.32
CA GLY A 75 30.22 4.32 4.85
C GLY A 75 31.07 5.22 3.94
N GLU A 76 32.33 5.45 4.25
CA GLU A 76 33.26 6.25 3.44
C GLU A 76 33.54 5.63 2.06
N HIS A 77 33.48 4.30 1.92
CA HIS A 77 33.78 3.57 0.69
C HIS A 77 32.53 3.01 -0.02
N GLN A 78 31.35 3.37 0.42
CA GLN A 78 30.08 2.84 -0.07
C GLN A 78 29.88 3.04 -1.59
N TRP A 79 30.42 4.11 -2.15
CA TRP A 79 30.38 4.43 -3.57
C TRP A 79 31.31 3.51 -4.42
N ALA A 80 32.40 3.01 -3.83
CA ALA A 80 33.37 2.15 -4.54
C ALA A 80 32.96 0.67 -4.48
N LEU A 81 32.20 0.28 -3.44
CA LEU A 81 31.90 -1.12 -3.16
C LEU A 81 30.62 -1.63 -3.83
N GLY A 82 29.76 -0.74 -4.37
CA GLY A 82 28.41 -1.14 -4.78
C GLY A 82 27.66 -1.86 -3.65
N GLY A 83 26.37 -1.82 -3.57
CA GLY A 83 25.59 -2.31 -2.41
C GLY A 83 25.92 -3.72 -1.89
N VAL A 84 26.42 -4.61 -2.74
CA VAL A 84 26.78 -6.00 -2.41
C VAL A 84 28.12 -6.10 -1.72
N GLY A 85 29.12 -5.34 -2.18
CA GLY A 85 30.45 -5.32 -1.58
C GLY A 85 30.41 -4.94 -0.11
N VAL A 86 29.55 -3.98 0.27
CA VAL A 86 29.38 -3.53 1.65
C VAL A 86 28.95 -4.64 2.58
N ILE A 87 28.16 -5.60 2.14
CA ILE A 87 27.62 -6.62 3.04
C ILE A 87 28.51 -7.80 3.16
N ILE A 88 29.10 -8.18 2.06
CA ILE A 88 30.14 -9.19 2.12
C ILE A 88 31.27 -8.66 2.99
N ALA A 89 31.64 -7.38 2.84
CA ALA A 89 32.58 -6.73 3.75
C ALA A 89 32.15 -6.79 5.21
N ALA A 90 30.87 -6.51 5.52
CA ALA A 90 30.37 -6.55 6.89
C ALA A 90 30.37 -7.96 7.50
N GLN A 91 29.91 -8.98 6.78
CA GLN A 91 29.93 -10.36 7.23
C GLN A 91 31.37 -10.90 7.41
N ILE A 92 32.28 -10.54 6.50
CA ILE A 92 33.67 -10.89 6.54
C ILE A 92 34.34 -10.23 7.72
N THR A 93 34.17 -8.91 7.86
CA THR A 93 34.75 -8.15 8.97
C THR A 93 34.31 -8.71 10.29
N ARG A 94 33.03 -9.07 10.47
CA ARG A 94 32.54 -9.69 11.70
C ARG A 94 33.17 -11.05 11.98
N ARG A 95 33.26 -11.92 10.99
CA ARG A 95 33.85 -13.25 11.14
C ARG A 95 35.33 -13.17 11.45
N ILE A 96 36.07 -12.28 10.80
CA ILE A 96 37.50 -12.06 11.01
C ILE A 96 37.72 -11.30 12.30
N MET A 97 36.96 -10.26 12.63
CA MET A 97 37.12 -9.53 13.89
C MET A 97 36.91 -10.43 15.11
N THR A 98 35.93 -11.33 15.07
CA THR A 98 35.72 -12.26 16.19
C THR A 98 36.81 -13.31 16.27
N SER A 99 37.25 -13.90 15.17
CA SER A 99 38.26 -14.99 15.23
C SER A 99 39.69 -14.48 15.29
N VAL A 100 40.05 -13.48 14.49
CA VAL A 100 41.40 -12.92 14.41
C VAL A 100 41.69 -11.98 15.56
N ALA A 101 40.78 -11.11 15.97
CA ALA A 101 40.99 -10.23 17.13
C ALA A 101 41.17 -11.02 18.42
N GLN A 102 40.40 -12.07 18.62
CA GLN A 102 40.49 -12.93 19.77
C GLN A 102 41.82 -13.72 19.81
N ARG A 103 42.30 -14.17 18.66
CA ARG A 103 43.60 -14.86 18.54
C ARG A 103 44.80 -13.90 18.60
N ILE A 104 44.68 -12.70 17.98
CA ILE A 104 45.70 -11.65 18.09
C ILE A 104 45.84 -11.20 19.55
N SER A 105 44.75 -10.92 20.25
CA SER A 105 44.78 -10.49 21.66
C SER A 105 45.42 -11.53 22.55
N GLN A 106 45.14 -12.81 22.34
CA GLN A 106 45.70 -13.90 23.16
C GLN A 106 47.18 -14.17 22.86
N ARG A 107 47.59 -14.23 21.58
CA ARG A 107 48.99 -14.57 21.22
C ARG A 107 49.90 -13.36 21.27
N VAL A 108 49.48 -12.20 20.81
CA VAL A 108 50.27 -10.98 20.76
C VAL A 108 50.44 -10.39 22.18
N ALA A 109 49.38 -10.35 22.99
CA ALA A 109 49.46 -9.86 24.35
C ALA A 109 50.41 -10.69 25.21
N GLY A 110 50.35 -12.01 25.10
CA GLY A 110 51.25 -12.91 25.86
C GLY A 110 52.72 -12.80 25.47
N ARG A 111 53.02 -12.75 24.17
CA ARG A 111 54.42 -12.67 23.68
C ARG A 111 55.02 -11.26 23.78
N LEU A 112 54.21 -10.21 23.55
CA LEU A 112 54.68 -8.83 23.71
C LEU A 112 54.92 -8.47 25.17
N ALA A 113 54.07 -8.93 26.09
CA ALA A 113 54.31 -8.73 27.50
C ALA A 113 55.63 -9.36 27.94
N GLY A 114 55.92 -10.59 27.48
CA GLY A 114 57.21 -11.27 27.81
C GLY A 114 58.44 -10.59 27.22
N ARG A 115 58.38 -10.10 25.94
CA ARG A 115 59.53 -9.42 25.30
C ARG A 115 59.74 -7.97 25.76
N VAL A 116 58.66 -7.22 25.94
CA VAL A 116 58.77 -5.82 26.42
C VAL A 116 59.26 -5.80 27.87
N LEU A 117 58.67 -6.62 28.72
CA LEU A 117 59.10 -6.73 30.11
C LEU A 117 60.51 -7.35 30.24
N GLY A 118 60.88 -8.32 29.40
CA GLY A 118 62.21 -8.93 29.40
C GLY A 118 63.32 -7.97 28.90
N ARG A 119 63.06 -7.14 27.83
CA ARG A 119 64.03 -6.14 27.33
C ARG A 119 64.12 -4.90 28.21
N VAL A 120 62.99 -4.39 28.67
CA VAL A 120 62.95 -3.22 29.56
C VAL A 120 63.59 -3.60 30.92
N GLY A 121 63.31 -4.78 31.40
CA GLY A 121 64.00 -5.26 32.61
C GLY A 121 65.51 -5.50 32.49
N ALA A 122 66.03 -5.80 31.28
CA ALA A 122 67.45 -6.07 31.04
C ALA A 122 68.28 -4.81 30.73
N THR A 123 67.70 -3.72 30.24
CA THR A 123 68.48 -2.57 29.74
C THR A 123 68.33 -1.28 30.53
N VAL A 124 67.35 -1.17 31.41
CA VAL A 124 66.97 0.16 31.97
C VAL A 124 67.19 0.27 33.49
N ILE A 125 67.43 -0.82 34.20
CA ILE A 125 67.59 -0.74 35.66
C ILE A 125 68.83 -1.55 36.18
N PRO A 126 69.95 -0.88 36.38
CA PRO A 126 71.01 -1.48 37.18
C PRO A 126 70.61 -1.32 38.64
N LEU A 127 69.68 -2.09 39.13
CA LEU A 127 69.34 -2.14 40.53
C LEU A 127 69.78 -3.50 41.08
N ALA A 128 70.90 -3.43 41.75
CA ALA A 128 71.36 -4.53 42.63
C ALA A 128 70.24 -4.85 43.65
N GLY A 129 69.67 -6.07 43.54
CA GLY A 129 68.81 -6.57 44.59
C GLY A 129 67.35 -6.89 44.26
N TRP A 130 66.96 -7.06 42.94
CA TRP A 130 65.59 -7.41 42.61
C TRP A 130 65.32 -8.93 42.61
N ILE A 131 65.08 -9.49 43.80
CA ILE A 131 64.25 -10.68 43.94
C ILE A 131 62.95 -10.21 44.58
N ILE A 132 61.99 -9.79 43.76
CA ILE A 132 60.69 -9.34 44.28
C ILE A 132 59.58 -9.96 43.46
N GLY A 133 58.68 -10.65 44.16
CA GLY A 133 57.48 -11.25 43.52
C GLY A 133 56.57 -10.22 42.84
N ALA A 134 55.85 -10.68 41.84
CA ALA A 134 55.02 -9.89 40.93
C ALA A 134 54.06 -8.87 41.58
N GLY A 135 53.81 -8.94 42.87
CA GLY A 135 52.91 -8.01 43.58
C GLY A 135 53.54 -6.69 43.97
N MET A 136 54.89 -6.58 44.17
CA MET A 136 55.56 -5.34 44.57
C MET A 136 55.88 -4.44 43.33
N ILE A 137 56.06 -5.03 42.17
CA ILE A 137 56.29 -4.28 40.92
C ILE A 137 55.09 -3.42 40.59
N ALA A 138 53.87 -3.88 40.88
CA ALA A 138 52.63 -3.15 40.65
C ALA A 138 52.50 -1.91 41.57
N TYR A 139 52.98 -1.99 42.80
CA TYR A 139 52.89 -0.90 43.78
C TYR A 139 53.87 0.25 43.47
N ASP A 140 55.14 -0.07 43.14
CA ASP A 140 56.18 0.92 42.77
C ASP A 140 55.88 1.63 41.43
N LEU A 141 55.21 0.97 40.50
CA LEU A 141 54.74 1.56 39.26
C LEU A 141 53.61 2.57 39.45
N TYR A 142 52.83 2.46 40.51
CA TYR A 142 51.68 3.32 40.80
C TYR A 142 52.09 4.61 41.56
N ASP A 143 53.11 4.57 42.39
CA ASP A 143 53.49 5.65 43.32
C ASP A 143 54.57 6.60 42.76
N SER A 144 55.26 6.26 41.66
CA SER A 144 56.34 7.15 41.15
C SER A 144 55.88 8.01 39.95
N ARG A 145 55.53 9.26 40.22
CA ARG A 145 55.21 10.29 39.22
C ARG A 145 56.37 10.56 38.24
N ASP A 146 57.61 10.22 38.60
CA ASP A 146 58.83 10.32 37.79
C ASP A 146 59.54 8.99 37.56
N GLY A 147 58.87 7.85 37.74
CA GLY A 147 59.43 6.53 37.70
C GLY A 147 59.51 5.84 36.35
N ALA A 148 59.55 4.51 36.37
CA ALA A 148 59.77 3.65 35.22
C ALA A 148 58.64 3.77 34.14
N LEU A 149 57.45 4.25 34.49
CA LEU A 149 56.30 4.31 33.60
C LEU A 149 56.50 5.23 32.38
N PRO A 150 57.02 6.47 32.50
CA PRO A 150 57.34 7.32 31.36
C PRO A 150 58.43 6.74 30.46
N GLN A 151 59.44 6.06 31.07
CA GLN A 151 60.51 5.42 30.32
C GLN A 151 60.03 4.20 29.54
N ILE A 152 59.17 3.40 30.14
CA ILE A 152 58.51 2.28 29.48
C ILE A 152 57.62 2.80 28.34
N GLN A 153 56.90 3.88 28.57
CA GLN A 153 56.06 4.51 27.54
C GLN A 153 56.90 5.10 26.38
N ALA A 154 58.02 5.74 26.66
CA ALA A 154 58.95 6.24 25.65
C ALA A 154 59.60 5.11 24.86
N SER A 155 60.04 4.03 25.53
CA SER A 155 60.58 2.84 24.90
C SER A 155 59.54 2.13 24.00
N MET A 156 58.29 2.04 24.44
CA MET A 156 57.21 1.45 23.65
C MET A 156 56.87 2.28 22.43
N LYS A 157 57.13 3.58 22.45
CA LYS A 157 56.95 4.49 21.30
C LYS A 157 58.16 4.54 20.36
N SER A 158 59.26 3.86 20.67
CA SER A 158 60.43 3.82 19.81
C SER A 158 60.14 3.13 18.48
N ALA A 159 60.68 3.67 17.37
CA ALA A 159 60.47 3.16 16.03
C ALA A 159 60.92 1.67 15.91
N GLU A 160 61.98 1.27 16.65
CA GLU A 160 62.49 -0.09 16.63
C GLU A 160 61.52 -1.09 17.26
N ILE A 161 60.92 -0.74 18.41
CA ILE A 161 59.92 -1.58 19.07
C ILE A 161 58.63 -1.62 18.24
N ALA A 162 58.20 -0.50 17.67
CA ALA A 162 57.03 -0.45 16.77
C ALA A 162 57.24 -1.33 15.53
N ALA A 163 58.43 -1.31 14.92
CA ALA A 163 58.77 -2.17 13.79
C ALA A 163 58.80 -3.66 14.19
N GLY A 164 59.39 -3.95 15.36
CA GLY A 164 59.43 -5.33 15.91
C GLY A 164 58.02 -5.87 16.19
N ILE A 165 57.15 -5.05 16.76
CA ILE A 165 55.73 -5.40 16.99
C ILE A 165 55.03 -5.66 15.67
N ARG A 166 55.19 -4.77 14.66
CA ARG A 166 54.60 -4.97 13.32
C ARG A 166 55.08 -6.28 12.69
N SER A 167 56.36 -6.55 12.69
CA SER A 167 56.87 -7.78 12.07
C SER A 167 56.35 -9.04 12.73
N GLU A 168 56.21 -9.03 14.05
CA GLU A 168 55.66 -10.17 14.81
C GLU A 168 54.17 -10.36 14.59
N VAL A 169 53.43 -9.25 14.53
CA VAL A 169 51.98 -9.25 14.19
C VAL A 169 51.79 -9.81 12.79
N VAL A 170 52.53 -9.31 11.82
CA VAL A 170 52.45 -9.78 10.41
C VAL A 170 52.85 -11.27 10.33
N ALA A 171 53.93 -11.69 11.00
CA ALA A 171 54.35 -13.09 10.99
C ALA A 171 53.33 -14.04 11.65
N SER A 172 52.59 -13.58 12.67
CA SER A 172 51.58 -14.40 13.35
C SER A 172 50.25 -14.45 12.59
N ILE A 173 49.92 -13.43 11.84
CA ILE A 173 48.63 -13.32 11.15
C ILE A 173 48.70 -13.90 9.73
N ARG A 174 49.86 -13.79 9.06
CA ARG A 174 50.02 -14.22 7.65
C ARG A 174 49.55 -15.66 7.37
N PRO A 175 49.94 -16.69 8.17
CA PRO A 175 49.50 -18.06 7.92
C PRO A 175 47.99 -18.24 8.13
N GLU A 176 47.39 -17.49 9.05
CA GLU A 176 45.95 -17.54 9.29
C GLU A 176 45.16 -16.87 8.15
N LEU A 177 45.63 -15.72 7.65
CA LEU A 177 45.04 -15.07 6.49
C LEU A 177 45.15 -15.94 5.24
N GLN A 178 46.24 -16.64 5.03
CA GLN A 178 46.41 -17.57 3.92
C GLN A 178 45.41 -18.75 3.97
N THR A 179 44.97 -19.14 5.14
CA THR A 179 43.99 -20.22 5.31
C THR A 179 42.55 -19.70 5.28
N GLU A 180 42.29 -18.60 5.97
CA GLU A 180 40.91 -18.03 6.08
C GLU A 180 40.45 -17.35 4.79
N THR A 181 41.32 -16.68 4.01
CA THR A 181 40.95 -15.97 2.78
C THR A 181 40.30 -16.89 1.74
N PRO A 182 40.80 -18.07 1.42
CA PRO A 182 40.15 -18.99 0.48
C PRO A 182 38.81 -19.53 1.01
N GLU A 183 38.69 -19.76 2.31
CA GLU A 183 37.43 -20.22 2.92
C GLU A 183 36.36 -19.14 2.81
N LEU A 184 36.78 -17.91 3.06
CA LEU A 184 35.92 -16.74 2.91
C LEU A 184 35.46 -16.53 1.48
N ALA A 185 36.37 -16.59 0.52
CA ALA A 185 36.02 -16.50 -0.90
C ALA A 185 35.00 -17.58 -1.32
N ARG A 186 35.19 -18.82 -0.80
CA ARG A 186 34.21 -19.91 -1.02
C ARG A 186 32.86 -19.62 -0.37
N ALA A 187 32.84 -19.09 0.85
CA ALA A 187 31.59 -18.73 1.52
C ALA A 187 30.80 -17.68 0.72
N VAL A 188 31.48 -16.62 0.27
CA VAL A 188 30.90 -15.58 -0.60
C VAL A 188 30.35 -16.15 -1.90
N ALA A 189 31.13 -16.98 -2.57
CA ALA A 189 30.70 -17.62 -3.82
C ALA A 189 29.48 -18.52 -3.58
N ASN A 190 29.44 -19.25 -2.48
CA ASN A 190 28.32 -20.11 -2.12
C ASN A 190 27.06 -19.29 -1.82
N ASP A 191 27.18 -18.16 -1.14
CA ASP A 191 26.05 -17.27 -0.82
C ASP A 191 25.48 -16.63 -2.11
N LEU A 192 26.33 -16.11 -2.98
CA LEU A 192 25.92 -15.60 -4.30
C LEU A 192 25.23 -16.70 -5.14
N PHE A 193 25.79 -17.91 -5.13
CA PHE A 193 25.18 -19.03 -5.84
C PHE A 193 23.87 -19.50 -5.20
N ALA A 194 23.70 -19.37 -3.91
CA ALA A 194 22.44 -19.66 -3.22
C ALA A 194 21.36 -18.65 -3.62
N GLU A 195 21.68 -17.36 -3.73
CA GLU A 195 20.76 -16.33 -4.21
C GLU A 195 20.41 -16.56 -5.69
N TRP A 196 21.37 -16.91 -6.52
CA TRP A 196 21.10 -17.30 -7.91
C TRP A 196 20.16 -18.50 -8.02
N ARG A 197 20.38 -19.55 -7.22
CA ARG A 197 19.46 -20.70 -7.17
C ARG A 197 18.05 -20.31 -6.73
N THR A 198 17.93 -19.32 -5.87
CA THR A 198 16.63 -18.82 -5.43
C THR A 198 15.93 -18.06 -6.55
N VAL A 199 16.65 -17.18 -7.27
CA VAL A 199 16.13 -16.52 -8.47
C VAL A 199 15.70 -17.56 -9.51
N LYS A 200 16.56 -18.54 -9.84
CA LYS A 200 16.21 -19.63 -10.77
C LYS A 200 14.95 -20.38 -10.36
N ARG A 201 14.76 -20.65 -9.08
CA ARG A 201 13.54 -21.33 -8.60
C ARG A 201 12.29 -20.47 -8.77
N THR A 202 12.40 -19.17 -8.53
CA THR A 202 11.29 -18.23 -8.69
C THR A 202 10.81 -18.11 -10.13
N ILE A 203 11.73 -18.21 -11.10
CA ILE A 203 11.45 -18.08 -12.53
C ILE A 203 11.58 -19.41 -13.28
N ARG A 204 11.63 -20.52 -12.55
CA ARG A 204 11.90 -21.85 -13.16
C ARG A 204 10.98 -22.16 -14.33
N GLN A 205 9.69 -21.90 -14.17
CA GLN A 205 8.70 -22.13 -15.22
C GLN A 205 9.03 -21.33 -16.50
N VAL A 206 9.44 -20.08 -16.37
CA VAL A 206 9.83 -19.22 -17.49
C VAL A 206 11.10 -19.76 -18.19
N LEU A 207 12.09 -20.23 -17.42
CA LEU A 207 13.31 -20.81 -17.97
C LEU A 207 13.08 -22.17 -18.67
N ASP A 208 12.22 -23.01 -18.08
CA ASP A 208 11.83 -24.29 -18.67
C ASP A 208 11.11 -24.05 -20.02
N LEU A 209 10.20 -23.06 -20.07
CA LEU A 209 9.52 -22.63 -21.29
C LEU A 209 10.51 -22.11 -22.36
N ALA A 210 11.44 -21.28 -21.97
CA ALA A 210 12.45 -20.75 -22.89
C ALA A 210 13.42 -21.81 -23.41
N ALA A 211 13.63 -22.90 -22.65
CA ALA A 211 14.44 -24.03 -23.13
C ALA A 211 13.69 -24.92 -24.12
N GLU A 212 12.37 -24.93 -24.08
CA GLU A 212 11.51 -25.76 -24.94
C GLU A 212 11.05 -25.04 -26.20
N ASP A 213 10.89 -23.69 -26.16
CA ASP A 213 10.33 -22.87 -27.23
C ASP A 213 11.25 -21.69 -27.57
N ALA A 214 11.72 -21.64 -28.81
CA ALA A 214 12.62 -20.58 -29.32
C ALA A 214 11.92 -19.19 -29.32
N ALA A 215 10.62 -19.12 -29.66
CA ALA A 215 9.89 -17.85 -29.65
C ALA A 215 9.76 -17.30 -28.22
N PHE A 216 9.55 -18.17 -27.23
CA PHE A 216 9.53 -17.80 -25.83
C PHE A 216 10.93 -17.35 -25.34
N ALA A 217 12.00 -18.02 -25.81
CA ALA A 217 13.38 -17.61 -25.51
C ALA A 217 13.69 -16.23 -26.07
N GLU A 218 13.25 -15.91 -27.29
CA GLU A 218 13.39 -14.58 -27.89
C GLU A 218 12.60 -13.52 -27.12
N LEU A 219 11.38 -13.84 -26.69
CA LEU A 219 10.58 -12.97 -25.82
C LEU A 219 11.35 -12.66 -24.52
N LEU A 220 11.85 -13.68 -23.84
CA LEU A 220 12.62 -13.52 -22.60
C LEU A 220 13.87 -12.66 -22.82
N ALA A 221 14.65 -12.94 -23.89
CA ALA A 221 15.86 -12.19 -24.24
C ALA A 221 15.57 -10.71 -24.59
N SER A 222 14.38 -10.42 -25.11
CA SER A 222 13.97 -9.06 -25.48
C SER A 222 13.62 -8.16 -24.28
N LEU A 223 13.45 -8.73 -23.06
CA LEU A 223 13.08 -7.96 -21.87
C LEU A 223 14.23 -7.08 -21.40
N GLN A 224 13.92 -5.80 -21.17
CA GLN A 224 14.91 -4.78 -20.81
C GLN A 224 14.90 -4.45 -19.31
N SER A 225 13.79 -4.71 -18.59
CA SER A 225 13.65 -4.32 -17.19
C SER A 225 13.23 -5.50 -16.33
N GLN A 226 13.53 -5.38 -15.03
CA GLN A 226 13.05 -6.34 -14.04
C GLN A 226 11.53 -6.35 -13.91
N GLU A 227 10.90 -5.19 -14.08
CA GLU A 227 9.43 -5.09 -14.05
C GLU A 227 8.80 -5.92 -15.16
N GLN A 228 9.36 -5.85 -16.39
CA GLN A 228 8.92 -6.69 -17.50
C GLN A 228 9.09 -8.19 -17.19
N LEU A 229 10.22 -8.58 -16.59
CA LEU A 229 10.43 -9.96 -16.18
C LEU A 229 9.44 -10.39 -15.09
N ALA A 230 9.19 -9.55 -14.09
CA ALA A 230 8.23 -9.84 -13.04
C ALA A 230 6.80 -10.00 -13.60
N LYS A 231 6.41 -9.16 -14.56
CA LYS A 231 5.14 -9.30 -15.29
C LYS A 231 5.07 -10.60 -16.06
N LEU A 232 6.14 -10.94 -16.82
CA LEU A 232 6.20 -12.20 -17.56
C LEU A 232 5.97 -13.40 -16.61
N VAL A 233 6.69 -13.46 -15.49
CA VAL A 233 6.53 -14.55 -14.49
C VAL A 233 5.11 -14.66 -13.99
N GLN A 234 4.48 -13.54 -13.66
CA GLN A 234 3.10 -13.52 -13.18
C GLN A 234 2.11 -13.95 -14.27
N LEU A 235 2.25 -13.41 -15.49
CA LEU A 235 1.37 -13.74 -16.61
C LEU A 235 1.48 -15.22 -17.01
N VAL A 236 2.71 -15.74 -17.06
CA VAL A 236 2.92 -17.19 -17.31
C VAL A 236 2.21 -18.03 -16.26
N GLY A 237 2.31 -17.66 -14.98
CA GLY A 237 1.60 -18.35 -13.90
C GLY A 237 0.08 -18.30 -14.06
N ILE A 238 -0.46 -17.12 -14.35
CA ILE A 238 -1.91 -16.92 -14.51
C ILE A 238 -2.46 -17.66 -15.72
N VAL A 239 -1.86 -17.46 -16.91
CA VAL A 239 -2.32 -18.07 -18.16
C VAL A 239 -2.17 -19.59 -18.12
N SER A 240 -1.03 -20.10 -17.63
CA SER A 240 -0.83 -21.55 -17.52
C SER A 240 -1.82 -22.22 -16.57
N ALA A 241 -2.21 -21.55 -15.47
CA ALA A 241 -3.18 -22.08 -14.51
C ALA A 241 -4.63 -22.01 -15.01
N GLY A 242 -4.97 -20.97 -15.79
CA GLY A 242 -6.34 -20.74 -16.30
C GLY A 242 -6.62 -21.42 -17.61
N GLU A 243 -5.85 -21.07 -18.65
CA GLU A 243 -6.11 -21.48 -20.05
C GLU A 243 -5.15 -22.58 -20.54
N GLY A 244 -4.09 -22.86 -19.77
CA GLY A 244 -3.12 -23.90 -20.06
C GLY A 244 -2.00 -23.49 -21.03
N ARG A 245 -1.12 -24.46 -21.36
CA ARG A 245 0.06 -24.23 -22.17
C ARG A 245 -0.25 -23.73 -23.58
N ALA A 246 -1.26 -24.30 -24.25
CA ALA A 246 -1.59 -23.95 -25.62
C ALA A 246 -1.99 -22.47 -25.79
N ALA A 247 -2.69 -21.90 -24.82
CA ALA A 247 -3.04 -20.49 -24.83
C ALA A 247 -1.82 -19.59 -24.64
N LEU A 248 -0.87 -20.02 -23.81
CA LEU A 248 0.40 -19.31 -23.63
C LEU A 248 1.23 -19.31 -24.94
N ASP A 249 1.35 -20.46 -25.60
CA ASP A 249 2.08 -20.60 -26.86
C ASP A 249 1.44 -19.71 -27.96
N ALA A 250 0.09 -19.68 -28.03
CA ALA A 250 -0.64 -18.79 -28.93
C ALA A 250 -0.38 -17.31 -28.62
N ALA A 251 -0.37 -16.93 -27.35
CA ALA A 251 -0.12 -15.55 -26.93
C ALA A 251 1.32 -15.10 -27.17
N VAL A 252 2.28 -15.99 -27.19
CA VAL A 252 3.64 -15.71 -27.63
C VAL A 252 3.69 -15.53 -29.15
N ALA A 253 3.06 -16.42 -29.89
CA ALA A 253 3.06 -16.44 -31.35
C ALA A 253 2.37 -15.21 -31.97
N ASP A 254 1.24 -14.76 -31.39
CA ASP A 254 0.50 -13.57 -31.85
C ASP A 254 1.04 -12.25 -31.25
N GLY A 255 1.98 -12.32 -30.31
CA GLY A 255 2.60 -11.18 -29.65
C GLY A 255 1.75 -10.51 -28.57
N SER A 256 0.57 -11.04 -28.23
CA SER A 256 -0.32 -10.46 -27.22
C SER A 256 0.33 -10.48 -25.83
N LEU A 257 1.06 -11.53 -25.49
CA LEU A 257 1.81 -11.60 -24.23
C LEU A 257 2.83 -10.46 -24.11
N ARG A 258 3.57 -10.16 -25.18
CA ARG A 258 4.52 -9.04 -25.22
C ARG A 258 3.82 -7.70 -25.04
N GLN A 259 2.73 -7.50 -25.75
CA GLN A 259 1.95 -6.26 -25.65
C GLN A 259 1.45 -6.03 -24.22
N VAL A 260 0.96 -7.05 -23.52
CA VAL A 260 0.52 -6.93 -22.11
C VAL A 260 1.70 -6.63 -21.18
N ILE A 261 2.89 -7.21 -21.41
CA ILE A 261 4.12 -6.90 -20.63
C ILE A 261 4.49 -5.42 -20.74
N ASP A 262 4.28 -4.80 -21.90
CA ASP A 262 4.62 -3.39 -22.14
C ASP A 262 3.56 -2.42 -21.57
N LEU A 263 2.37 -2.90 -21.18
CA LEU A 263 1.36 -2.10 -20.47
C LEU A 263 1.78 -1.81 -19.02
N PRO A 264 1.15 -0.82 -18.35
CA PRO A 264 1.31 -0.61 -16.91
C PRO A 264 1.01 -1.88 -16.08
N ASP A 265 1.54 -1.97 -14.85
CA ASP A 265 1.37 -3.14 -13.95
C ASP A 265 -0.09 -3.51 -13.69
N ALA A 266 -0.98 -2.53 -13.77
CA ALA A 266 -2.43 -2.72 -13.69
C ALA A 266 -2.96 -3.76 -14.71
N ALA A 267 -2.30 -3.93 -15.86
CA ALA A 267 -2.66 -4.93 -16.85
C ALA A 267 -2.61 -6.36 -16.28
N VAL A 268 -1.60 -6.68 -15.47
CA VAL A 268 -1.47 -8.00 -14.82
C VAL A 268 -2.64 -8.25 -13.87
N THR A 269 -3.10 -7.22 -13.17
CA THR A 269 -4.28 -7.34 -12.30
C THR A 269 -5.54 -7.64 -13.10
N ILE A 270 -5.72 -6.95 -14.24
CA ILE A 270 -6.85 -7.25 -15.13
C ILE A 270 -6.80 -8.69 -15.64
N VAL A 271 -5.62 -9.16 -16.10
CA VAL A 271 -5.47 -10.56 -16.53
C VAL A 271 -5.78 -11.53 -15.39
N ARG A 272 -5.32 -11.24 -14.18
CA ARG A 272 -5.59 -12.08 -13.00
C ARG A 272 -7.08 -12.16 -12.67
N ASP A 273 -7.78 -11.03 -12.72
CA ASP A 273 -9.18 -10.94 -12.32
C ASP A 273 -10.13 -11.48 -13.41
N THR A 274 -9.74 -11.34 -14.69
CA THR A 274 -10.57 -11.74 -15.84
C THR A 274 -10.17 -13.08 -16.46
N GLY A 275 -8.94 -13.55 -16.21
CA GLY A 275 -8.36 -14.71 -16.88
C GLY A 275 -7.91 -14.43 -18.33
N SER A 276 -8.02 -13.19 -18.85
CA SER A 276 -7.89 -12.90 -20.28
C SER A 276 -6.84 -11.82 -20.59
N LEU A 277 -5.83 -12.17 -21.39
CA LEU A 277 -4.87 -11.21 -21.96
C LEU A 277 -5.57 -10.17 -22.86
N GLN A 278 -6.58 -10.59 -23.62
CA GLN A 278 -7.32 -9.73 -24.52
C GLN A 278 -8.10 -8.64 -23.77
N ALA A 279 -8.64 -8.97 -22.59
CA ALA A 279 -9.28 -7.98 -21.74
C ALA A 279 -8.29 -6.86 -21.31
N ALA A 280 -7.07 -7.23 -20.91
CA ALA A 280 -6.04 -6.25 -20.56
C ALA A 280 -5.63 -5.39 -21.75
N LEU A 281 -5.50 -5.96 -22.94
CA LEU A 281 -5.20 -5.23 -24.17
C LEU A 281 -6.31 -4.27 -24.57
N ALA A 282 -7.56 -4.72 -24.51
CA ALA A 282 -8.73 -3.89 -24.80
C ALA A 282 -8.81 -2.69 -23.84
N TRP A 283 -8.63 -2.91 -22.55
CA TRP A 283 -8.54 -1.83 -21.56
C TRP A 283 -7.33 -0.92 -21.81
N GLY A 284 -6.15 -1.48 -22.12
CA GLY A 284 -4.96 -0.70 -22.49
C GLY A 284 -5.19 0.21 -23.69
N ALA A 285 -5.86 -0.30 -24.72
CA ALA A 285 -6.23 0.48 -25.92
C ALA A 285 -7.24 1.58 -25.61
N ALA A 286 -8.23 1.31 -24.73
CA ALA A 286 -9.29 2.27 -24.39
C ALA A 286 -8.77 3.44 -23.53
N VAL A 287 -7.91 3.19 -22.54
CA VAL A 287 -7.53 4.20 -21.53
C VAL A 287 -6.04 4.54 -21.49
N GLY A 288 -5.18 3.77 -22.16
CA GLY A 288 -3.74 4.00 -22.22
C GLY A 288 -3.08 4.01 -20.83
N SER A 289 -2.40 5.10 -20.50
CA SER A 289 -1.70 5.28 -19.22
C SER A 289 -2.62 5.31 -17.99
N ARG A 290 -3.93 5.52 -18.16
CA ARG A 290 -4.92 5.54 -17.07
C ARG A 290 -5.38 4.15 -16.62
N LEU A 291 -4.76 3.08 -17.11
CA LEU A 291 -5.11 1.70 -16.76
C LEU A 291 -5.09 1.44 -15.24
N THR A 292 -4.21 2.11 -14.52
CA THR A 292 -4.14 2.04 -13.06
C THR A 292 -5.42 2.58 -12.39
N GLU A 293 -6.04 3.62 -12.96
CA GLU A 293 -7.31 4.17 -12.46
C GLU A 293 -8.46 3.17 -12.67
N VAL A 294 -8.49 2.47 -13.82
CA VAL A 294 -9.47 1.41 -14.10
C VAL A 294 -9.44 0.32 -13.04
N VAL A 295 -8.23 -0.11 -12.67
CA VAL A 295 -8.04 -1.14 -11.63
C VAL A 295 -8.37 -0.61 -10.24
N ALA A 296 -7.96 0.62 -9.91
CA ALA A 296 -8.26 1.25 -8.63
C ALA A 296 -9.77 1.40 -8.38
N LEU A 297 -10.53 1.70 -9.45
CA LEU A 297 -11.99 1.81 -9.43
C LEU A 297 -12.71 0.47 -9.68
N GLU A 298 -11.97 -0.61 -9.93
CA GLU A 298 -12.49 -1.95 -10.26
C GLU A 298 -13.43 -1.99 -11.48
N LEU A 299 -13.32 -1.03 -12.40
CA LEU A 299 -14.16 -0.96 -13.60
C LEU A 299 -14.09 -2.24 -14.44
N HIS A 300 -12.90 -2.83 -14.56
CA HIS A 300 -12.65 -4.07 -15.31
C HIS A 300 -13.43 -5.29 -14.81
N LYS A 301 -13.97 -5.24 -13.59
CA LYS A 301 -14.79 -6.33 -13.02
C LYS A 301 -16.27 -6.22 -13.42
N HIS A 302 -16.69 -5.04 -13.81
CA HIS A 302 -18.10 -4.73 -14.03
C HIS A 302 -18.41 -4.39 -15.49
N LEU A 303 -17.42 -3.93 -16.23
CA LEU A 303 -17.57 -3.45 -17.62
C LEU A 303 -16.53 -4.08 -18.53
N THR A 304 -16.87 -4.16 -19.81
CA THR A 304 -15.90 -4.29 -20.89
C THR A 304 -15.71 -2.91 -21.54
N PRO A 305 -14.52 -2.57 -22.04
CA PRO A 305 -14.26 -1.24 -22.60
C PRO A 305 -15.17 -0.92 -23.79
N ASP A 306 -15.64 -1.92 -24.54
CA ASP A 306 -16.52 -1.75 -25.69
C ASP A 306 -18.01 -1.51 -25.30
N ALA A 307 -18.37 -1.76 -24.04
CA ALA A 307 -19.74 -1.59 -23.56
C ALA A 307 -20.08 -0.14 -23.19
N VAL A 308 -19.09 0.73 -23.12
CA VAL A 308 -19.24 2.13 -22.66
C VAL A 308 -18.57 3.06 -23.65
N ASP A 309 -19.22 4.17 -23.98
CA ASP A 309 -18.58 5.16 -24.81
C ASP A 309 -17.43 5.89 -24.05
N ARG A 310 -16.52 6.49 -24.84
CA ARG A 310 -15.33 7.12 -24.26
C ARG A 310 -15.66 8.27 -23.31
N THR A 311 -16.73 9.00 -23.59
CA THR A 311 -17.16 10.14 -22.76
C THR A 311 -17.64 9.68 -21.40
N GLN A 312 -18.44 8.61 -21.38
CA GLN A 312 -18.90 7.98 -20.14
C GLN A 312 -17.73 7.38 -19.35
N LEU A 313 -16.80 6.71 -20.04
CA LEU A 313 -15.62 6.15 -19.41
C LEU A 313 -14.75 7.23 -18.74
N ASP A 314 -14.50 8.34 -19.44
CA ASP A 314 -13.74 9.46 -18.90
C ASP A 314 -14.46 10.10 -17.71
N ALA A 315 -15.78 10.22 -17.75
CA ALA A 315 -16.57 10.73 -16.64
C ALA A 315 -16.52 9.79 -15.41
N LEU A 316 -16.64 8.47 -15.61
CA LEU A 316 -16.50 7.48 -14.52
C LEU A 316 -15.12 7.54 -13.88
N LEU A 317 -14.05 7.65 -14.69
CA LEU A 317 -12.69 7.78 -14.18
C LEU A 317 -12.43 9.11 -13.44
N ALA A 318 -13.17 10.18 -13.80
CA ALA A 318 -13.06 11.47 -13.12
C ALA A 318 -13.59 11.46 -11.68
N LEU A 319 -14.57 10.61 -11.38
CA LEU A 319 -15.20 10.53 -10.05
C LEU A 319 -14.22 10.12 -8.94
N LYS A 320 -13.21 9.30 -9.23
CA LYS A 320 -12.19 8.83 -8.29
C LYS A 320 -12.74 8.16 -7.01
N ASP A 321 -13.99 7.79 -7.00
CA ASP A 321 -14.67 7.14 -5.88
C ASP A 321 -15.16 5.76 -6.31
N LYS A 322 -14.54 4.71 -5.74
CA LYS A 322 -14.83 3.32 -6.09
C LYS A 322 -16.28 2.93 -5.80
N THR A 323 -16.84 3.38 -4.69
CA THR A 323 -18.21 3.02 -4.28
C THR A 323 -19.24 3.67 -5.20
N ALA A 324 -19.04 4.94 -5.52
CA ALA A 324 -19.90 5.66 -6.47
C ALA A 324 -19.85 5.01 -7.85
N VAL A 325 -18.66 4.73 -8.36
CA VAL A 325 -18.46 4.07 -9.65
C VAL A 325 -19.14 2.69 -9.67
N ALA A 326 -18.91 1.85 -8.66
CA ALA A 326 -19.52 0.51 -8.59
C ALA A 326 -21.07 0.57 -8.63
N ARG A 327 -21.68 1.58 -8.01
CA ARG A 327 -23.13 1.77 -8.05
C ARG A 327 -23.64 2.28 -9.38
N LEU A 328 -22.88 3.15 -10.05
CA LEU A 328 -23.26 3.70 -11.34
C LEU A 328 -23.16 2.68 -12.48
N VAL A 329 -22.18 1.80 -12.42
CA VAL A 329 -21.91 0.80 -13.49
C VAL A 329 -22.99 -0.28 -13.58
N ILE A 330 -23.67 -0.57 -12.48
CA ILE A 330 -24.75 -1.58 -12.45
C ILE A 330 -26.10 -1.00 -12.90
N LEU A 331 -26.19 0.34 -13.09
CA LEU A 331 -27.39 0.99 -13.59
C LEU A 331 -27.55 0.77 -15.09
N PRO A 332 -28.80 0.86 -15.61
CA PRO A 332 -29.00 0.95 -17.05
C PRO A 332 -28.18 2.09 -17.66
N THR A 333 -27.60 1.86 -18.85
CA THR A 333 -26.70 2.83 -19.52
C THR A 333 -27.31 4.23 -19.64
N ALA A 334 -28.59 4.33 -19.96
CA ALA A 334 -29.31 5.61 -20.06
C ALA A 334 -29.37 6.34 -18.69
N ALA A 335 -29.61 5.61 -17.60
CA ALA A 335 -29.65 6.18 -16.25
C ALA A 335 -28.26 6.63 -15.80
N SER A 336 -27.24 5.82 -16.00
CA SER A 336 -25.86 6.18 -15.72
C SER A 336 -25.43 7.43 -16.50
N ALA A 337 -25.73 7.49 -17.81
CA ALA A 337 -25.41 8.64 -18.65
C ALA A 337 -26.10 9.95 -18.21
N GLU A 338 -27.34 9.87 -17.70
CA GLU A 338 -28.03 11.04 -17.17
C GLU A 338 -27.41 11.51 -15.84
N LEU A 339 -27.06 10.60 -14.95
CA LEU A 339 -26.43 10.92 -13.67
C LEU A 339 -25.03 11.51 -13.85
N LEU A 340 -24.26 11.06 -14.84
CA LEU A 340 -22.93 11.59 -15.16
C LEU A 340 -22.94 13.05 -15.65
N LYS A 341 -24.11 13.65 -15.91
CA LYS A 341 -24.24 15.09 -16.17
C LYS A 341 -24.26 15.94 -14.89
N ILE A 342 -24.40 15.32 -13.73
CA ILE A 342 -24.34 15.97 -12.42
C ILE A 342 -22.86 16.28 -12.09
N ALA A 343 -22.60 17.38 -11.35
CA ALA A 343 -21.26 17.69 -10.87
C ALA A 343 -20.69 16.55 -10.01
N ASP A 344 -19.43 16.19 -10.23
CA ASP A 344 -18.77 15.02 -9.66
C ASP A 344 -18.97 14.88 -8.13
N ALA A 345 -18.77 15.98 -7.38
CA ALA A 345 -18.91 15.96 -5.92
C ALA A 345 -20.34 15.61 -5.48
N ASN A 346 -21.34 16.13 -6.19
CA ASN A 346 -22.75 15.85 -5.90
C ASN A 346 -23.10 14.42 -6.29
N LEU A 347 -22.61 13.95 -7.44
CA LEU A 347 -22.84 12.60 -7.90
C LEU A 347 -22.23 11.56 -6.94
N VAL A 348 -21.01 11.79 -6.49
CA VAL A 348 -20.36 10.92 -5.47
C VAL A 348 -21.17 10.90 -4.17
N ALA A 349 -21.64 12.07 -3.71
CA ALA A 349 -22.48 12.15 -2.50
C ALA A 349 -23.79 11.37 -2.66
N LEU A 350 -24.49 11.53 -3.79
CA LEU A 350 -25.71 10.79 -4.10
C LEU A 350 -25.45 9.29 -4.19
N ALA A 351 -24.44 8.90 -4.96
CA ALA A 351 -24.10 7.50 -5.15
C ALA A 351 -23.70 6.80 -3.84
N ASN A 352 -23.12 7.51 -2.88
CA ASN A 352 -22.77 6.95 -1.58
C ASN A 352 -23.97 6.86 -0.61
N GLN A 353 -25.00 7.66 -0.81
CA GLN A 353 -26.17 7.70 0.08
C GLN A 353 -27.33 6.84 -0.44
N LEU A 354 -27.54 6.81 -1.74
CA LEU A 354 -28.71 6.18 -2.36
C LEU A 354 -28.43 4.75 -2.81
N THR A 355 -29.47 3.92 -2.83
CA THR A 355 -29.44 2.60 -3.43
C THR A 355 -29.45 2.69 -4.96
N PRO A 356 -29.04 1.63 -5.70
CA PRO A 356 -29.11 1.62 -7.16
C PRO A 356 -30.51 1.89 -7.70
N ASP A 357 -31.57 1.37 -7.07
CA ASP A 357 -32.94 1.60 -7.50
C ASP A 357 -33.38 3.05 -7.32
N GLU A 358 -32.93 3.70 -6.25
CA GLU A 358 -33.18 5.13 -6.01
C GLU A 358 -32.43 6.01 -6.99
N LEU A 359 -31.18 5.64 -7.32
CA LEU A 359 -30.40 6.32 -8.36
C LEU A 359 -31.04 6.17 -9.75
N ALA A 360 -31.50 4.98 -10.09
CA ALA A 360 -32.17 4.73 -11.36
C ALA A 360 -33.47 5.52 -11.47
N TRP A 361 -34.26 5.58 -10.40
CA TRP A 361 -35.46 6.41 -10.33
C TRP A 361 -35.12 7.90 -10.48
N LEU A 362 -34.14 8.40 -9.73
CA LEU A 362 -33.70 9.79 -9.81
C LEU A 362 -33.26 10.15 -11.22
N ALA A 363 -32.48 9.30 -11.89
CA ALA A 363 -32.05 9.48 -13.27
C ALA A 363 -33.23 9.64 -14.24
N GLY A 364 -34.35 8.93 -14.01
CA GLY A 364 -35.55 9.02 -14.79
C GLY A 364 -36.31 10.37 -14.61
N GLU A 365 -36.23 10.95 -13.42
CA GLU A 365 -36.95 12.20 -13.10
C GLU A 365 -36.17 13.48 -13.52
N LEU A 366 -34.84 13.44 -13.51
CA LEU A 366 -33.99 14.60 -13.80
C LEU A 366 -34.25 15.25 -15.16
N PRO A 367 -34.49 14.53 -16.27
CA PRO A 367 -34.73 15.15 -17.57
C PRO A 367 -35.94 16.07 -17.64
N ALA A 368 -36.96 15.81 -16.82
CA ALA A 368 -38.19 16.61 -16.76
C ALA A 368 -38.02 17.96 -16.03
N LEU A 369 -36.91 18.14 -15.32
CA LEU A 369 -36.65 19.34 -14.51
C LEU A 369 -35.73 20.33 -15.23
N SER A 370 -35.94 21.63 -14.97
CA SER A 370 -34.97 22.65 -15.35
C SER A 370 -33.66 22.51 -14.59
N THR A 371 -32.56 23.06 -15.09
CA THR A 371 -31.24 22.99 -14.45
C THR A 371 -31.27 23.52 -13.01
N ALA A 372 -32.00 24.60 -12.73
CA ALA A 372 -32.10 25.15 -11.39
C ALA A 372 -32.82 24.18 -10.44
N GLN A 373 -33.92 23.58 -10.89
CA GLN A 373 -34.70 22.61 -10.14
C GLN A 373 -33.90 21.31 -9.87
N ARG A 374 -33.13 20.82 -10.86
CA ARG A 374 -32.22 19.68 -10.70
C ARG A 374 -31.23 19.93 -9.58
N ASN A 375 -30.52 21.06 -9.63
CA ASN A 375 -29.50 21.39 -8.63
C ASN A 375 -30.13 21.53 -7.23
N GLN A 376 -31.31 22.13 -7.13
CA GLN A 376 -32.03 22.27 -5.87
C GLN A 376 -32.47 20.90 -5.31
N LEU A 377 -33.03 20.03 -6.14
CA LEU A 377 -33.44 18.68 -5.76
C LEU A 377 -32.23 17.86 -5.29
N ILE A 378 -31.15 17.87 -6.06
CA ILE A 378 -29.90 17.18 -5.73
C ILE A 378 -29.35 17.65 -4.37
N ALA A 379 -29.24 18.96 -4.17
CA ALA A 379 -28.75 19.53 -2.92
C ALA A 379 -29.61 19.10 -1.70
N ARG A 380 -30.92 19.04 -1.91
CA ARG A 380 -31.86 18.59 -0.85
C ARG A 380 -31.73 17.10 -0.55
N ILE A 381 -31.65 16.25 -1.56
CA ILE A 381 -31.45 14.81 -1.36
C ILE A 381 -30.13 14.55 -0.62
N ILE A 382 -29.04 15.24 -1.00
CA ILE A 382 -27.75 15.11 -0.34
C ILE A 382 -27.83 15.53 1.13
N SER A 383 -28.52 16.65 1.42
CA SER A 383 -28.66 17.12 2.81
C SER A 383 -29.60 16.26 3.65
N GLN A 384 -30.59 15.63 3.02
CA GLN A 384 -31.64 14.86 3.70
C GLN A 384 -32.06 13.64 2.87
N PRO A 385 -31.31 12.53 2.90
CA PRO A 385 -31.58 11.35 2.06
C PRO A 385 -32.97 10.74 2.26
N GLY A 386 -33.56 10.91 3.44
CA GLY A 386 -34.89 10.40 3.76
C GLY A 386 -36.04 10.98 2.94
N VAL A 387 -35.78 12.05 2.15
CA VAL A 387 -36.79 12.65 1.28
C VAL A 387 -37.10 11.79 0.05
N ILE A 388 -36.19 10.89 -0.33
CA ILE A 388 -36.33 10.16 -1.60
C ILE A 388 -37.54 9.21 -1.58
N GLU A 389 -37.80 8.56 -0.46
CA GLU A 389 -38.92 7.63 -0.35
C GLU A 389 -40.30 8.33 -0.46
N PRO A 390 -40.56 9.45 0.21
CA PRO A 390 -41.73 10.27 -0.05
C PRO A 390 -41.84 10.78 -1.50
N LEU A 391 -40.70 11.17 -2.12
CA LEU A 391 -40.70 11.63 -3.51
C LEU A 391 -41.09 10.50 -4.48
N ARG A 392 -40.61 9.30 -4.28
CA ARG A 392 -40.96 8.11 -5.08
C ARG A 392 -42.45 7.78 -5.01
N ARG A 393 -43.09 8.00 -3.86
CA ARG A 393 -44.55 7.80 -3.68
C ARG A 393 -45.38 8.77 -4.48
N LEU A 394 -44.88 9.96 -4.85
CA LEU A 394 -45.56 10.91 -5.70
C LEU A 394 -45.70 10.42 -7.14
N GLY A 395 -44.87 9.52 -7.60
CA GLY A 395 -44.85 8.96 -8.94
C GLY A 395 -44.07 9.80 -9.94
N SER A 396 -44.18 11.15 -9.93
CA SER A 396 -43.39 12.04 -10.77
C SER A 396 -43.06 13.35 -10.05
N VAL A 397 -41.78 13.73 -10.11
CA VAL A 397 -41.26 14.98 -9.53
C VAL A 397 -41.74 16.21 -10.37
N GLU A 398 -42.07 16.02 -11.64
CA GLU A 398 -42.59 17.07 -12.49
C GLU A 398 -43.88 17.69 -11.93
N GLN A 399 -44.73 16.91 -11.28
CA GLN A 399 -45.94 17.37 -10.61
C GLN A 399 -45.65 18.35 -9.46
N LEU A 400 -44.52 18.22 -8.78
CA LEU A 400 -44.07 19.17 -7.76
C LEU A 400 -43.65 20.51 -8.38
N ALA A 401 -43.01 20.47 -9.54
CA ALA A 401 -42.50 21.65 -10.19
C ALA A 401 -43.62 22.54 -10.77
N SER A 402 -44.83 22.00 -10.94
CA SER A 402 -45.99 22.71 -11.50
C SER A 402 -46.92 23.30 -10.44
N ALA A 403 -46.91 22.82 -9.17
CA ALA A 403 -47.95 23.13 -8.18
C ALA A 403 -47.53 24.09 -7.05
N ALA A 404 -46.25 24.18 -6.73
CA ALA A 404 -45.70 25.07 -5.70
C ALA A 404 -44.21 25.26 -5.97
N SER A 405 -43.52 26.14 -5.22
CA SER A 405 -42.06 26.11 -5.27
C SER A 405 -41.59 24.72 -4.86
N LEU A 406 -40.64 24.15 -5.59
CA LEU A 406 -40.08 22.82 -5.30
C LEU A 406 -39.57 22.72 -3.86
N ASP A 407 -39.08 23.84 -3.33
CA ASP A 407 -38.54 23.94 -1.96
C ASP A 407 -39.63 23.83 -0.90
N ASP A 408 -40.82 24.46 -1.12
CA ASP A 408 -41.94 24.36 -0.20
C ASP A 408 -42.49 22.92 -0.18
N ALA A 409 -42.61 22.29 -1.34
CA ALA A 409 -43.04 20.90 -1.43
C ALA A 409 -42.09 19.92 -0.75
N ILE A 410 -40.79 20.08 -0.97
CA ILE A 410 -39.78 19.26 -0.28
C ILE A 410 -39.79 19.54 1.23
N THR A 411 -39.88 20.79 1.64
CA THR A 411 -39.94 21.16 3.05
C THR A 411 -41.17 20.53 3.76
N PHE A 412 -42.32 20.51 3.06
CA PHE A 412 -43.52 19.81 3.56
C PHE A 412 -43.26 18.31 3.73
N LEU A 413 -42.63 17.65 2.73
CA LEU A 413 -42.34 16.20 2.77
C LEU A 413 -41.38 15.79 3.90
N ILE A 414 -40.43 16.66 4.23
CA ILE A 414 -39.39 16.42 5.26
C ILE A 414 -39.87 16.83 6.67
N GLY A 415 -40.90 17.64 6.74
CA GLY A 415 -41.43 18.12 8.04
C GLY A 415 -41.67 16.98 9.02
N PRO A 416 -41.69 17.26 10.32
CA PRO A 416 -41.86 16.25 11.34
C PRO A 416 -43.18 15.45 11.15
N ASN A 417 -43.19 14.19 11.60
CA ASN A 417 -44.27 13.23 11.36
C ASN A 417 -44.97 12.83 12.68
N SER A 418 -45.08 13.75 13.64
CA SER A 418 -45.83 13.49 14.87
C SER A 418 -47.35 13.54 14.64
N GLY A 419 -48.12 13.01 15.56
CA GLY A 419 -49.59 13.04 15.44
C GLY A 419 -50.18 14.45 15.40
N LEU A 420 -49.51 15.45 15.96
CA LEU A 420 -49.92 16.86 15.89
C LEU A 420 -49.59 17.46 14.51
N ASP A 421 -48.44 17.09 13.94
CA ASP A 421 -48.05 17.54 12.62
C ASP A 421 -48.98 16.97 11.54
N TYR A 422 -49.46 15.74 11.71
CA TYR A 422 -50.48 15.14 10.86
C TYR A 422 -51.75 16.00 10.78
N LEU A 423 -52.22 16.53 11.91
CA LEU A 423 -53.38 17.41 11.94
C LEU A 423 -53.10 18.78 11.31
N ALA A 424 -51.91 19.35 11.54
CA ALA A 424 -51.47 20.61 10.96
C ALA A 424 -51.33 20.50 9.43
N ASP A 425 -50.70 19.43 8.97
CA ASP A 425 -50.53 19.15 7.54
C ASP A 425 -51.86 18.84 6.86
N GLY A 426 -52.78 18.17 7.53
CA GLY A 426 -54.13 17.96 7.07
C GLY A 426 -54.92 19.28 6.95
N ALA A 427 -54.75 20.21 7.88
CA ALA A 427 -55.30 21.56 7.80
C ALA A 427 -54.69 22.36 6.59
N ALA A 428 -53.39 22.22 6.34
CA ALA A 428 -52.70 22.81 5.19
C ALA A 428 -53.28 22.32 3.87
N VAL A 429 -53.69 21.05 3.77
CA VAL A 429 -54.40 20.53 2.60
C VAL A 429 -55.78 21.13 2.45
N LEU A 430 -56.54 21.25 3.54
CA LEU A 430 -57.88 21.82 3.53
C LEU A 430 -57.89 23.32 3.17
N THR A 431 -56.86 24.06 3.53
CA THR A 431 -56.70 25.50 3.21
C THR A 431 -56.04 25.72 1.83
N GLY A 432 -55.64 24.66 1.13
CA GLY A 432 -54.98 24.76 -0.19
C GLY A 432 -53.51 25.14 -0.12
N ALA A 433 -52.92 25.19 1.06
CA ALA A 433 -51.48 25.45 1.25
C ALA A 433 -50.61 24.24 0.90
N ALA A 434 -51.16 23.02 0.93
CA ALA A 434 -50.53 21.81 0.43
C ALA A 434 -51.49 21.01 -0.46
N THR A 435 -50.97 20.22 -1.39
CA THR A 435 -51.78 19.34 -2.23
C THR A 435 -52.09 18.01 -1.51
N PRO A 436 -53.27 17.40 -1.76
CA PRO A 436 -53.57 16.06 -1.21
C PRO A 436 -52.52 15.01 -1.58
N GLN A 437 -51.87 15.15 -2.73
CA GLN A 437 -50.80 14.27 -3.21
C GLN A 437 -49.56 14.36 -2.35
N LEU A 438 -49.15 15.57 -1.93
CA LEU A 438 -48.03 15.76 -1.00
C LEU A 438 -48.31 15.12 0.36
N PHE A 439 -49.53 15.25 0.85
CA PHE A 439 -49.93 14.65 2.10
C PHE A 439 -49.88 13.10 2.04
N TRP A 440 -50.42 12.56 0.92
CA TRP A 440 -50.33 11.11 0.69
C TRP A 440 -48.86 10.62 0.54
N ALA A 441 -48.03 11.34 -0.12
CA ALA A 441 -46.61 10.99 -0.26
C ALA A 441 -45.87 10.98 1.09
N LYS A 442 -46.18 11.96 1.95
CA LYS A 442 -45.56 12.07 3.29
C LYS A 442 -46.00 10.93 4.21
N TYR A 443 -47.31 10.67 4.28
CA TYR A 443 -47.87 9.76 5.31
C TYR A 443 -48.24 8.37 4.80
N GLY A 444 -48.29 8.15 3.49
CA GLY A 444 -48.70 6.90 2.87
C GLY A 444 -50.20 6.66 2.84
N LEU A 445 -50.65 5.56 2.24
CA LEU A 445 -52.08 5.23 2.03
C LEU A 445 -52.84 4.99 3.32
N GLY A 446 -52.26 4.23 4.24
CA GLY A 446 -52.96 3.84 5.47
C GLY A 446 -53.36 5.02 6.39
N PRO A 447 -52.39 5.87 6.80
CA PRO A 447 -52.68 7.07 7.58
C PRO A 447 -53.56 8.07 6.84
N THR A 448 -53.39 8.24 5.52
CA THR A 448 -54.20 9.15 4.73
C THR A 448 -55.67 8.71 4.65
N ALA A 449 -55.92 7.42 4.41
CA ALA A 449 -57.28 6.86 4.40
C ALA A 449 -57.94 6.93 5.82
N GLY A 450 -57.15 6.65 6.87
CA GLY A 450 -57.60 6.78 8.26
C GLY A 450 -57.95 8.22 8.64
N GLY A 451 -57.15 9.20 8.19
CA GLY A 451 -57.40 10.62 8.39
C GLY A 451 -58.67 11.12 7.67
N VAL A 452 -58.84 10.75 6.42
CA VAL A 452 -60.06 11.08 5.64
C VAL A 452 -61.29 10.45 6.31
N ALA A 453 -61.19 9.17 6.73
CA ALA A 453 -62.29 8.52 7.43
C ALA A 453 -62.59 9.20 8.79
N GLY A 454 -61.58 9.61 9.54
CA GLY A 454 -61.71 10.36 10.79
C GLY A 454 -62.37 11.73 10.60
N VAL A 455 -61.97 12.50 9.59
CA VAL A 455 -62.60 13.79 9.26
C VAL A 455 -64.04 13.60 8.85
N LEU A 456 -64.35 12.60 8.01
CA LEU A 456 -65.70 12.27 7.61
C LEU A 456 -66.55 11.87 8.84
N LEU A 457 -65.98 11.10 9.76
CA LEU A 457 -66.68 10.71 11.00
C LEU A 457 -66.97 11.93 11.87
N ILE A 458 -66.01 12.85 12.04
CA ILE A 458 -66.16 14.10 12.77
C ILE A 458 -67.24 14.97 12.14
N LEU A 459 -67.25 15.12 10.81
CA LEU A 459 -68.25 15.85 10.09
C LEU A 459 -69.64 15.22 10.25
N LEU A 460 -69.77 13.90 10.18
CA LEU A 460 -71.02 13.18 10.44
C LEU A 460 -71.53 13.38 11.85
N VAL A 461 -70.62 13.33 12.84
CA VAL A 461 -70.94 13.58 14.24
C VAL A 461 -71.39 15.05 14.44
N ALA A 462 -70.67 16.00 13.88
CA ALA A 462 -71.02 17.43 13.89
C ALA A 462 -72.37 17.67 13.22
N LEU A 463 -72.62 17.08 12.06
CA LEU A 463 -73.89 17.16 11.37
C LEU A 463 -75.06 16.58 12.18
N ARG A 464 -74.80 15.44 12.86
CA ARG A 464 -75.79 14.81 13.76
C ARG A 464 -76.10 15.65 14.99
N ILE A 465 -75.07 16.32 15.54
CA ILE A 465 -75.28 17.28 16.66
C ILE A 465 -76.07 18.48 16.19
N VAL A 466 -75.76 19.09 15.08
CA VAL A 466 -76.49 20.22 14.51
C VAL A 466 -77.94 19.81 14.21
N TRP A 467 -78.13 18.63 13.61
CA TRP A 467 -79.51 18.13 13.32
C TRP A 467 -80.25 17.80 14.58
N GLY A 468 -79.61 17.20 15.59
CA GLY A 468 -80.20 16.97 16.90
C GLY A 468 -80.60 18.26 17.61
N PHE A 469 -79.76 19.31 17.55
CA PHE A 469 -80.10 20.64 18.04
C PHE A 469 -81.24 21.29 17.24
N GLY A 470 -81.26 21.15 15.93
CA GLY A 470 -82.32 21.63 15.05
C GLY A 470 -83.70 20.99 15.40
N VAL A 471 -83.74 19.69 15.59
CA VAL A 471 -84.93 18.94 15.96
C VAL A 471 -85.39 19.33 17.38
N TRP A 472 -84.47 19.56 18.34
CA TRP A 472 -84.79 20.01 19.73
C TRP A 472 -85.34 21.44 19.72
N LEU A 473 -84.88 22.35 18.86
CA LEU A 473 -85.42 23.71 18.71
C LEU A 473 -86.79 23.76 18.06
N VAL A 474 -87.11 22.80 17.20
CA VAL A 474 -88.40 22.77 16.46
C VAL A 474 -89.50 22.04 17.28
N GLN A 475 -89.17 21.13 18.20
CA GLN A 475 -90.15 20.43 19.04
C GLN A 475 -91.06 21.33 19.93
N PRO A 476 -90.55 22.40 20.60
CA PRO A 476 -91.43 23.24 21.43
C PRO A 476 -92.41 24.07 20.60
N LEU A 477 -92.16 24.37 19.29
CA LEU A 477 -93.07 25.10 18.45
C LEU A 477 -94.24 24.26 17.96
N GLY A 478 -94.14 22.94 17.93
CA GLY A 478 -95.21 22.02 17.58
C GLY A 478 -96.23 21.82 18.72
N LEU A 479 -95.83 22.00 19.97
CA LEU A 479 -96.73 21.88 21.14
C LEU A 479 -97.60 23.11 21.40
N LEU A 480 -97.22 24.28 20.95
CA LEU A 480 -98.01 25.51 21.10
C LEU A 480 -99.13 25.61 20.06
N ARG A 481 -99.12 24.81 18.98
CA ARG A 481 -100.17 24.85 17.94
C ARG A 481 -101.32 23.89 18.11
N ARG A 482 -101.32 23.09 19.15
CA ARG A 482 -102.35 22.08 19.46
C ARG A 482 -103.44 22.54 20.50
N LYS A 483 -103.28 23.76 21.07
CA LYS A 483 -104.19 24.26 22.11
C LYS A 483 -105.32 25.15 21.65
N ASP A 484 -105.48 25.47 20.37
CA ASP A 484 -106.50 26.36 19.83
C ASP A 484 -107.56 25.63 18.99
N ARG A 485 -107.79 24.31 19.17
CA ARG A 485 -108.83 23.58 18.45
C ARG A 485 -109.86 22.85 19.33
N GLU A 486 -110.01 23.26 20.62
CA GLU A 486 -111.12 22.84 21.45
C GLU A 486 -111.74 24.09 22.13
N LYS A 487 -112.51 24.82 21.33
CA LYS A 487 -113.70 25.57 21.79
C LYS A 487 -114.65 25.81 20.63
#